data_aeae73fc795af52f06cfd50acbd57c6f
#
_entry.id   aeae73fc795af52f06cfd50acbd57c6f
#
_cell.length_a   1.000
_cell.length_b   1.000
_cell.length_c   1.000
_cell.angle_alpha   90.00
_cell.angle_beta   90.00
_cell.angle_gamma   90.00
#
_symmetry.space_group_name_H-M   'P 1'
#
loop_
_entity.id
_entity.type
_entity.pdbx_description
1 polymer ?
#
loop_
_entity_poly.entity_id
_entity_poly.type
_entity_poly.pdbx_seq_one_letter_code
_entity_poly.pdbx_strand_id
1 'polypeptide(L)'
;MSTPILQVFNKYLFPGGEEKSVDRIFNHLAESHPMRRCFFDSAAWKGEDAPSTMGQVKRLFYNRESRAAFEQALDASGAKAALFHNIYPVGSPSLYHAALQRRVPVIQYLHNFRPFSVGGTLFVNGQVCPDGLYGRDFAEVKAGVWQNSVLKSAVFATMLRFLRRSGWLKSVKAWIAISDFMRDRLVQAGQIDPAKIHTLRHSWDAMPSAPRSEDAGYYLFLGRLVPEKGIAVLLDAWDALRAQLGNKTPQLLVGGEGPLESLVQQRLRTNPYIGHLGQIGGETKHETLRKCRALIAPSVWWEPLGLVAYEAYDFAKPVLAARSGGLAETVQHEITGLLHEPGHAESLLRDVLTMESLPMPVRVECGAAGRQWLLREASAAAWKTRFEEILDTVK
;
A
#
# COMPACT_ATOMS: atom_id res chain seq x y z
N MET A 1 -12.96 14.94 -23.56
CA MET A 1 -13.87 15.94 -22.92
C MET A 1 -13.73 15.79 -21.40
N SER A 2 -13.73 16.91 -20.67
CA SER A 2 -13.60 16.86 -19.20
C SER A 2 -14.84 16.19 -18.57
N THR A 3 -14.65 15.23 -17.70
CA THR A 3 -15.70 14.48 -17.02
C THR A 3 -15.71 14.85 -15.55
N PRO A 4 -16.82 15.40 -14.99
CA PRO A 4 -16.89 15.63 -13.54
C PRO A 4 -16.81 14.34 -12.76
N ILE A 5 -15.89 14.26 -11.79
CA ILE A 5 -15.60 13.07 -10.98
C ILE A 5 -15.74 13.38 -9.50
N LEU A 6 -16.46 12.52 -8.77
CA LEU A 6 -16.55 12.56 -7.31
C LEU A 6 -15.57 11.55 -6.71
N GLN A 7 -14.53 12.02 -6.04
CA GLN A 7 -13.60 11.16 -5.32
C GLN A 7 -14.15 10.82 -3.93
N VAL A 8 -14.20 9.53 -3.60
CA VAL A 8 -14.79 9.01 -2.36
C VAL A 8 -13.75 8.22 -1.58
N PHE A 9 -13.53 8.59 -0.32
CA PHE A 9 -12.54 7.96 0.54
C PHE A 9 -12.95 8.02 2.01
N ASN A 10 -12.55 7.01 2.78
CA ASN A 10 -12.65 6.99 4.23
C ASN A 10 -11.26 7.13 4.85
N LYS A 11 -11.00 8.27 5.49
CA LYS A 11 -9.74 8.52 6.19
C LYS A 11 -9.52 7.53 7.32
N TYR A 12 -8.27 7.14 7.51
CA TYR A 12 -7.85 6.26 8.59
C TYR A 12 -7.63 7.05 9.90
N LEU A 13 -7.63 6.34 11.03
CA LEU A 13 -7.24 6.94 12.31
C LEU A 13 -5.76 7.37 12.33
N PHE A 14 -4.93 6.64 11.61
CA PHE A 14 -3.51 6.93 11.46
C PHE A 14 -3.21 7.08 9.97
N PRO A 15 -2.92 8.30 9.50
CA PRO A 15 -2.61 8.56 8.09
C PRO A 15 -1.43 7.73 7.61
N GLY A 16 -1.50 7.29 6.35
CA GLY A 16 -0.47 6.46 5.73
C GLY A 16 -0.24 6.77 4.26
N GLY A 17 0.50 5.90 3.59
CA GLY A 17 0.82 6.04 2.16
C GLY A 17 -0.42 6.06 1.26
N GLU A 18 -1.50 5.39 1.65
CA GLU A 18 -2.77 5.40 0.90
C GLU A 18 -3.37 6.81 0.83
N GLU A 19 -3.44 7.55 1.95
CA GLU A 19 -3.99 8.91 1.96
C GLU A 19 -3.19 9.86 1.05
N LYS A 20 -1.85 9.78 1.12
CA LYS A 20 -0.98 10.57 0.24
C LYS A 20 -1.23 10.24 -1.24
N SER A 21 -1.47 8.97 -1.56
CA SER A 21 -1.80 8.54 -2.93
C SER A 21 -3.18 9.04 -3.36
N VAL A 22 -4.17 9.02 -2.48
CA VAL A 22 -5.52 9.57 -2.73
C VAL A 22 -5.46 11.06 -3.04
N ASP A 23 -4.68 11.83 -2.29
CA ASP A 23 -4.48 13.26 -2.54
C ASP A 23 -3.75 13.53 -3.86
N ARG A 24 -2.72 12.75 -4.17
CA ARG A 24 -1.98 12.86 -5.44
C ARG A 24 -2.89 12.57 -6.64
N ILE A 25 -3.69 11.51 -6.57
CA ILE A 25 -4.67 11.16 -7.60
C ILE A 25 -5.66 12.32 -7.82
N PHE A 26 -6.16 12.91 -6.73
CA PHE A 26 -7.03 14.08 -6.84
C PHE A 26 -6.37 15.23 -7.61
N ASN A 27 -5.15 15.59 -7.21
CA ASN A 27 -4.42 16.70 -7.82
C ASN A 27 -4.16 16.47 -9.32
N HIS A 28 -3.75 15.26 -9.70
CA HIS A 28 -3.53 14.92 -11.11
C HIS A 28 -4.81 14.99 -11.95
N LEU A 29 -5.94 14.53 -11.41
CA LEU A 29 -7.21 14.56 -12.12
C LEU A 29 -7.82 15.97 -12.17
N ALA A 30 -7.60 16.80 -11.15
CA ALA A 30 -8.11 18.16 -11.09
C ALA A 30 -7.51 19.08 -12.17
N GLU A 31 -6.40 18.69 -12.80
CA GLU A 31 -5.80 19.42 -13.92
C GLU A 31 -6.65 19.32 -15.21
N SER A 32 -7.43 18.24 -15.37
CA SER A 32 -8.20 17.96 -16.59
C SER A 32 -9.69 17.73 -16.37
N HIS A 33 -10.11 17.46 -15.13
CA HIS A 33 -11.49 17.16 -14.77
C HIS A 33 -12.00 18.05 -13.63
N PRO A 34 -13.29 18.43 -13.63
CA PRO A 34 -13.94 18.98 -12.45
C PRO A 34 -13.97 17.91 -11.34
N MET A 35 -13.20 18.12 -10.28
CA MET A 35 -13.07 17.20 -9.17
C MET A 35 -13.79 17.71 -7.92
N ARG A 36 -14.47 16.81 -7.21
CA ARG A 36 -15.03 17.05 -5.87
C ARG A 36 -14.67 15.88 -4.96
N ARG A 37 -14.63 16.13 -3.66
CA ARG A 37 -14.35 15.14 -2.62
C ARG A 37 -15.59 14.85 -1.79
N CYS A 38 -15.83 13.57 -1.51
CA CYS A 38 -16.77 13.09 -0.50
C CYS A 38 -15.99 12.17 0.45
N PHE A 39 -15.49 12.73 1.53
CA PHE A 39 -14.62 12.02 2.46
C PHE A 39 -15.36 11.74 3.76
N PHE A 40 -15.15 10.55 4.27
CA PHE A 40 -15.57 10.10 5.59
C PHE A 40 -14.35 9.99 6.48
N ASP A 41 -14.57 9.97 7.82
CA ASP A 41 -13.48 9.88 8.78
C ASP A 41 -13.75 8.77 9.79
N SER A 42 -12.80 7.88 9.96
CA SER A 42 -12.88 6.81 10.96
C SER A 42 -12.92 7.35 12.40
N ALA A 43 -12.43 8.57 12.63
CA ALA A 43 -12.53 9.24 13.92
C ALA A 43 -13.98 9.50 14.35
N ALA A 44 -14.91 9.66 13.40
CA ALA A 44 -16.35 9.81 13.69
C ALA A 44 -16.97 8.59 14.42
N TRP A 45 -16.27 7.46 14.45
CA TRP A 45 -16.68 6.26 15.21
C TRP A 45 -15.89 6.09 16.51
N LYS A 46 -15.25 7.15 17.00
CA LYS A 46 -14.48 7.20 18.25
C LYS A 46 -14.94 8.38 19.11
N GLY A 47 -14.67 8.30 20.42
CA GLY A 47 -15.06 9.36 21.36
C GLY A 47 -16.52 9.30 21.82
N GLU A 48 -16.95 10.35 22.50
CA GLU A 48 -18.27 10.43 23.15
C GLU A 48 -19.43 10.52 22.15
N ASP A 49 -19.23 11.19 21.01
CA ASP A 49 -20.24 11.35 19.97
C ASP A 49 -20.31 10.15 19.01
N ALA A 50 -19.52 9.11 19.24
CA ALA A 50 -19.51 7.93 18.40
C ALA A 50 -20.84 7.16 18.48
N PRO A 51 -21.31 6.57 17.37
CA PRO A 51 -22.45 5.68 17.41
C PRO A 51 -22.21 4.53 18.39
N SER A 52 -23.26 4.12 19.12
CA SER A 52 -23.18 2.93 19.97
C SER A 52 -22.67 1.71 19.20
N THR A 53 -22.12 0.72 19.88
CA THR A 53 -21.59 -0.50 19.24
C THR A 53 -22.60 -1.12 18.27
N MET A 54 -23.88 -1.24 18.68
CA MET A 54 -24.94 -1.72 17.80
C MET A 54 -25.22 -0.76 16.63
N GLY A 55 -25.12 0.54 16.88
CA GLY A 55 -25.21 1.57 15.85
C GLY A 55 -24.10 1.43 14.80
N GLN A 56 -22.86 1.21 15.25
CA GLN A 56 -21.71 0.97 14.34
C GLN A 56 -21.92 -0.31 13.51
N VAL A 57 -22.39 -1.40 14.11
CA VAL A 57 -22.72 -2.63 13.39
C VAL A 57 -23.75 -2.37 12.29
N LYS A 58 -24.87 -1.72 12.62
CA LYS A 58 -25.91 -1.40 11.63
C LYS A 58 -25.36 -0.50 10.51
N ARG A 59 -24.61 0.54 10.86
CA ARG A 59 -24.02 1.50 9.91
C ARG A 59 -22.94 0.85 9.05
N LEU A 60 -22.22 -0.17 9.54
CA LEU A 60 -21.24 -0.91 8.75
C LEU A 60 -21.87 -1.60 7.53
N PHE A 61 -23.10 -2.09 7.64
CA PHE A 61 -23.86 -2.67 6.53
C PHE A 61 -24.56 -1.61 5.67
N TYR A 62 -25.15 -0.63 6.32
CA TYR A 62 -25.92 0.42 5.64
C TYR A 62 -25.92 1.71 6.46
N ASN A 63 -25.12 2.68 6.03
CA ASN A 63 -25.05 3.99 6.67
C ASN A 63 -25.88 5.02 5.89
N ARG A 64 -27.07 5.36 6.45
CA ARG A 64 -27.99 6.31 5.82
C ARG A 64 -27.39 7.71 5.71
N GLU A 65 -26.64 8.13 6.73
CA GLU A 65 -26.02 9.47 6.79
C GLU A 65 -24.92 9.57 5.72
N SER A 66 -24.02 8.58 5.64
CA SER A 66 -22.97 8.55 4.62
C SER A 66 -23.55 8.45 3.20
N ARG A 67 -24.64 7.70 3.05
CA ARG A 67 -25.36 7.64 1.77
C ARG A 67 -25.93 9.01 1.39
N ALA A 68 -26.63 9.69 2.30
CA ALA A 68 -27.20 11.02 2.04
C ALA A 68 -26.10 12.04 1.70
N ALA A 69 -24.98 12.04 2.42
CA ALA A 69 -23.83 12.88 2.13
C ALA A 69 -23.23 12.61 0.74
N PHE A 70 -23.14 11.33 0.35
CA PHE A 70 -22.68 10.95 -1.00
C PHE A 70 -23.65 11.41 -2.09
N GLU A 71 -24.96 11.19 -1.92
CA GLU A 71 -25.99 11.64 -2.86
C GLU A 71 -25.99 13.17 -3.01
N GLN A 72 -25.89 13.91 -1.93
CA GLN A 72 -25.76 15.37 -1.94
C GLN A 72 -24.47 15.81 -2.68
N ALA A 73 -23.36 15.14 -2.43
CA ALA A 73 -22.11 15.44 -3.13
C ALA A 73 -22.19 15.15 -4.64
N LEU A 74 -22.89 14.09 -5.06
CA LEU A 74 -23.19 13.82 -6.47
C LEU A 74 -23.99 14.94 -7.10
N ASP A 75 -25.07 15.38 -6.44
CA ASP A 75 -25.94 16.44 -6.96
C ASP A 75 -25.19 17.78 -7.07
N ALA A 76 -24.43 18.14 -6.03
CA ALA A 76 -23.66 19.38 -6.00
C ALA A 76 -22.48 19.42 -7.00
N SER A 77 -21.91 18.25 -7.35
CA SER A 77 -20.79 18.16 -8.29
C SER A 77 -21.21 17.94 -9.75
N GLY A 78 -22.42 17.46 -9.99
CA GLY A 78 -22.86 16.97 -11.28
C GLY A 78 -22.01 15.81 -11.80
N ALA A 79 -21.39 15.03 -10.88
CA ALA A 79 -20.43 13.99 -11.21
C ALA A 79 -21.03 12.94 -12.16
N LYS A 80 -20.27 12.59 -13.19
CA LYS A 80 -20.62 11.55 -14.17
C LYS A 80 -19.96 10.22 -13.86
N ALA A 81 -18.95 10.21 -12.97
CA ALA A 81 -18.31 9.02 -12.44
C ALA A 81 -17.94 9.24 -10.97
N ALA A 82 -17.88 8.17 -10.19
CA ALA A 82 -17.41 8.18 -8.82
C ALA A 82 -16.15 7.32 -8.70
N LEU A 83 -15.06 7.93 -8.22
CA LEU A 83 -13.79 7.26 -7.98
C LEU A 83 -13.72 6.84 -6.50
N PHE A 84 -13.94 5.56 -6.24
CA PHE A 84 -13.91 5.01 -4.90
C PHE A 84 -12.52 4.49 -4.55
N HIS A 85 -12.02 4.88 -3.38
CA HIS A 85 -10.90 4.27 -2.70
C HIS A 85 -11.41 3.35 -1.60
N ASN A 86 -10.68 3.22 -0.46
CA ASN A 86 -11.27 2.54 0.69
C ASN A 86 -12.41 3.38 1.27
N ILE A 87 -13.61 2.79 1.40
CA ILE A 87 -14.80 3.46 1.93
C ILE A 87 -15.19 2.99 3.34
N TYR A 88 -14.41 2.11 3.94
CA TYR A 88 -14.73 1.51 5.25
C TYR A 88 -13.96 2.17 6.39
N PRO A 89 -14.59 2.21 7.60
CA PRO A 89 -15.90 1.66 7.95
C PRO A 89 -17.10 2.61 7.75
N VAL A 90 -16.88 3.93 7.71
CA VAL A 90 -17.95 4.93 7.82
C VAL A 90 -18.78 5.07 6.55
N GLY A 91 -18.14 5.03 5.37
CA GLY A 91 -18.83 5.12 4.09
C GLY A 91 -19.82 3.96 3.84
N SER A 92 -19.44 2.73 4.18
CA SER A 92 -20.24 1.49 4.08
C SER A 92 -20.67 1.07 2.66
N PRO A 93 -21.15 -0.17 2.47
CA PRO A 93 -21.72 -0.64 1.20
C PRO A 93 -22.89 0.18 0.65
N SER A 94 -23.55 0.99 1.50
CA SER A 94 -24.67 1.84 1.05
C SER A 94 -24.28 2.82 -0.08
N LEU A 95 -22.99 3.16 -0.20
CA LEU A 95 -22.49 4.02 -1.28
C LEU A 95 -22.55 3.34 -2.63
N TYR A 96 -22.21 2.04 -2.74
CA TYR A 96 -22.39 1.27 -3.99
C TYR A 96 -23.86 1.17 -4.37
N HIS A 97 -24.73 0.98 -3.36
CA HIS A 97 -26.18 0.96 -3.60
C HIS A 97 -26.69 2.31 -4.14
N ALA A 98 -26.26 3.42 -3.52
CA ALA A 98 -26.62 4.76 -3.98
C ALA A 98 -26.12 5.01 -5.42
N ALA A 99 -24.87 4.70 -5.72
CA ALA A 99 -24.30 4.83 -7.06
C ALA A 99 -25.09 4.00 -8.09
N LEU A 100 -25.49 2.77 -7.74
CA LEU A 100 -26.29 1.91 -8.60
C LEU A 100 -27.67 2.51 -8.89
N GLN A 101 -28.36 3.01 -7.87
CA GLN A 101 -29.69 3.65 -8.02
C GLN A 101 -29.63 4.95 -8.81
N ARG A 102 -28.57 5.74 -8.63
CA ARG A 102 -28.32 7.00 -9.33
C ARG A 102 -27.74 6.77 -10.74
N ARG A 103 -27.45 5.53 -11.11
CA ARG A 103 -26.80 5.14 -12.38
C ARG A 103 -25.48 5.87 -12.61
N VAL A 104 -24.74 6.16 -11.54
CA VAL A 104 -23.40 6.72 -11.61
C VAL A 104 -22.38 5.58 -11.61
N PRO A 105 -21.56 5.44 -12.66
CA PRO A 105 -20.55 4.40 -12.71
C PRO A 105 -19.49 4.63 -11.63
N VAL A 106 -19.10 3.55 -10.97
CA VAL A 106 -18.01 3.55 -9.98
C VAL A 106 -16.74 2.99 -10.62
N ILE A 107 -15.64 3.71 -10.45
CA ILE A 107 -14.27 3.22 -10.66
C ILE A 107 -13.72 2.93 -9.27
N GLN A 108 -13.42 1.66 -8.97
CA GLN A 108 -12.88 1.27 -7.67
C GLN A 108 -11.36 1.16 -7.73
N TYR A 109 -10.66 2.05 -7.06
CA TYR A 109 -9.20 2.03 -6.92
C TYR A 109 -8.80 1.19 -5.71
N LEU A 110 -8.09 0.09 -5.93
CA LEU A 110 -7.69 -0.86 -4.90
C LEU A 110 -6.28 -0.55 -4.43
N HIS A 111 -6.13 -0.06 -3.20
CA HIS A 111 -4.83 0.16 -2.56
C HIS A 111 -4.34 -1.09 -1.79
N ASN A 112 -5.27 -1.98 -1.48
CA ASN A 112 -5.09 -3.24 -0.77
C ASN A 112 -6.27 -4.18 -1.08
N PHE A 113 -6.32 -5.35 -0.44
CA PHE A 113 -7.37 -6.35 -0.67
C PHE A 113 -8.65 -6.15 0.18
N ARG A 114 -8.83 -5.00 0.82
CA ARG A 114 -9.93 -4.76 1.78
C ARG A 114 -11.35 -5.02 1.26
N PRO A 115 -11.71 -4.73 0.02
CA PRO A 115 -13.05 -5.10 -0.49
C PRO A 115 -13.32 -6.60 -0.52
N PHE A 116 -12.27 -7.44 -0.39
CA PHE A 116 -12.35 -8.89 -0.50
C PHE A 116 -11.82 -9.65 0.73
N SER A 117 -11.16 -8.98 1.66
CA SER A 117 -10.51 -9.55 2.84
C SER A 117 -10.84 -8.73 4.08
N VAL A 118 -11.06 -9.38 5.21
CA VAL A 118 -11.41 -8.73 6.49
C VAL A 118 -10.27 -7.81 6.95
N GLY A 119 -9.04 -8.28 6.91
CA GLY A 119 -7.85 -7.49 7.26
C GLY A 119 -7.39 -6.54 6.16
N GLY A 120 -7.68 -6.87 4.91
CA GLY A 120 -7.19 -6.17 3.71
C GLY A 120 -5.73 -6.47 3.37
N THR A 121 -5.01 -7.18 4.22
CA THR A 121 -3.59 -7.53 4.06
C THR A 121 -3.38 -8.96 3.61
N LEU A 122 -4.38 -9.85 3.79
CA LEU A 122 -4.24 -11.30 3.58
C LEU A 122 -3.04 -11.89 4.35
N PHE A 123 -2.78 -11.34 5.54
CA PHE A 123 -1.68 -11.75 6.40
C PHE A 123 -2.21 -12.07 7.79
N VAL A 124 -2.00 -13.30 8.24
CA VAL A 124 -2.56 -13.84 9.48
C VAL A 124 -1.49 -14.67 10.20
N ASN A 125 -1.25 -14.37 11.48
CA ASN A 125 -0.31 -15.12 12.31
C ASN A 125 1.10 -15.28 11.68
N GLY A 126 1.61 -14.24 11.06
CA GLY A 126 2.95 -14.25 10.46
C GLY A 126 3.05 -14.88 9.07
N GLN A 127 1.93 -15.23 8.45
CA GLN A 127 1.90 -15.90 7.14
C GLN A 127 0.87 -15.29 6.19
N VAL A 128 1.14 -15.40 4.89
CA VAL A 128 0.17 -15.06 3.84
C VAL A 128 -1.00 -16.03 3.90
N CYS A 129 -2.21 -15.50 3.99
CA CYS A 129 -3.46 -16.25 4.04
C CYS A 129 -4.43 -15.74 2.96
N PRO A 130 -4.41 -16.30 1.74
CA PRO A 130 -5.22 -15.83 0.63
C PRO A 130 -6.70 -16.25 0.71
N ASP A 131 -7.09 -17.05 1.69
CA ASP A 131 -8.42 -17.63 1.82
C ASP A 131 -9.56 -16.61 1.78
N GLY A 132 -9.34 -15.40 2.30
CA GLY A 132 -10.30 -14.30 2.23
C GLY A 132 -10.72 -13.96 0.80
N LEU A 133 -9.80 -14.04 -0.18
CA LEU A 133 -10.11 -13.85 -1.60
C LEU A 133 -11.13 -14.84 -2.14
N TYR A 134 -11.18 -16.05 -1.56
CA TYR A 134 -12.12 -17.10 -1.93
C TYR A 134 -13.38 -17.11 -1.05
N GLY A 135 -13.58 -16.08 -0.22
CA GLY A 135 -14.71 -15.97 0.70
C GLY A 135 -14.61 -16.91 1.91
N ARG A 136 -13.44 -17.48 2.17
CA ARG A 136 -13.11 -18.34 3.32
C ARG A 136 -12.46 -17.53 4.43
N ASP A 137 -13.25 -16.69 5.11
CA ASP A 137 -12.75 -15.67 6.05
C ASP A 137 -12.40 -16.24 7.45
N PHE A 138 -12.46 -17.56 7.66
CA PHE A 138 -12.35 -18.17 8.99
C PHE A 138 -11.01 -17.84 9.69
N ALA A 139 -9.90 -17.96 9.00
CA ALA A 139 -8.58 -17.68 9.56
C ALA A 139 -8.44 -16.22 10.00
N GLU A 140 -8.89 -15.27 9.15
CA GLU A 140 -8.89 -13.83 9.45
C GLU A 140 -9.79 -13.50 10.63
N VAL A 141 -10.99 -14.13 10.69
CA VAL A 141 -11.94 -13.95 11.80
C VAL A 141 -11.37 -14.49 13.10
N LYS A 142 -10.85 -15.72 13.10
CA LYS A 142 -10.26 -16.35 14.30
C LYS A 142 -9.09 -15.55 14.85
N ALA A 143 -8.28 -14.96 13.98
CA ALA A 143 -7.15 -14.09 14.37
C ALA A 143 -7.59 -12.70 14.81
N GLY A 144 -8.85 -12.32 14.67
CA GLY A 144 -9.34 -11.01 15.07
C GLY A 144 -8.73 -9.85 14.28
N VAL A 145 -8.41 -10.04 13.00
CA VAL A 145 -7.63 -9.09 12.18
C VAL A 145 -8.29 -7.71 12.03
N TRP A 146 -9.60 -7.60 12.26
CA TRP A 146 -10.29 -6.32 12.26
C TRP A 146 -10.39 -5.76 13.67
N GLN A 147 -9.66 -4.67 13.93
CA GLN A 147 -9.62 -3.96 15.21
C GLN A 147 -9.29 -4.87 16.42
N ASN A 148 -8.41 -5.87 16.21
CA ASN A 148 -7.98 -6.83 17.23
C ASN A 148 -9.15 -7.53 17.96
N SER A 149 -10.21 -7.90 17.22
CA SER A 149 -11.41 -8.49 17.79
C SER A 149 -12.03 -9.55 16.90
N VAL A 150 -12.18 -10.75 17.41
CA VAL A 150 -12.84 -11.88 16.72
C VAL A 150 -14.28 -11.50 16.34
N LEU A 151 -15.03 -10.93 17.26
CA LEU A 151 -16.43 -10.52 17.03
C LEU A 151 -16.53 -9.45 15.94
N LYS A 152 -15.71 -8.41 16.00
CA LYS A 152 -15.71 -7.34 14.99
C LYS A 152 -15.27 -7.88 13.62
N SER A 153 -14.30 -8.81 13.59
CA SER A 153 -13.87 -9.47 12.37
C SER A 153 -14.99 -10.32 11.77
N ALA A 154 -15.75 -11.04 12.60
CA ALA A 154 -16.91 -11.82 12.14
C ALA A 154 -18.02 -10.93 11.56
N VAL A 155 -18.29 -9.80 12.20
CA VAL A 155 -19.25 -8.79 11.70
C VAL A 155 -18.78 -8.23 10.35
N PHE A 156 -17.51 -7.88 10.23
CA PHE A 156 -16.95 -7.36 8.98
C PHE A 156 -16.98 -8.42 7.86
N ALA A 157 -16.61 -9.65 8.14
CA ALA A 157 -16.73 -10.79 7.21
C ALA A 157 -18.17 -10.98 6.72
N THR A 158 -19.14 -10.89 7.65
CA THR A 158 -20.56 -11.00 7.31
C THR A 158 -21.00 -9.84 6.40
N MET A 159 -20.53 -8.63 6.65
CA MET A 159 -20.79 -7.47 5.80
C MET A 159 -20.18 -7.67 4.40
N LEU A 160 -18.95 -8.17 4.27
CA LEU A 160 -18.35 -8.47 2.96
C LEU A 160 -19.15 -9.54 2.19
N ARG A 161 -19.63 -10.60 2.88
CA ARG A 161 -20.50 -11.62 2.27
C ARG A 161 -21.83 -11.02 1.81
N PHE A 162 -22.42 -10.14 2.63
CA PHE A 162 -23.63 -9.40 2.26
C PHE A 162 -23.39 -8.56 1.00
N LEU A 163 -22.31 -7.78 0.96
CA LEU A 163 -21.98 -6.94 -0.19
C LEU A 163 -21.82 -7.76 -1.47
N ARG A 164 -21.09 -8.86 -1.41
CA ARG A 164 -20.90 -9.77 -2.56
C ARG A 164 -22.23 -10.32 -3.10
N ARG A 165 -23.20 -10.60 -2.22
CA ARG A 165 -24.53 -11.16 -2.59
C ARG A 165 -25.56 -10.11 -2.96
N SER A 166 -25.41 -8.87 -2.51
CA SER A 166 -26.41 -7.79 -2.70
C SER A 166 -26.59 -7.36 -4.15
N GLY A 167 -25.61 -7.65 -5.01
CA GLY A 167 -25.58 -7.14 -6.38
C GLY A 167 -25.18 -5.65 -6.48
N TRP A 168 -24.88 -4.97 -5.38
CA TRP A 168 -24.53 -3.55 -5.39
C TRP A 168 -23.21 -3.25 -6.08
N LEU A 169 -22.28 -4.20 -6.09
CA LEU A 169 -21.02 -4.10 -6.83
C LEU A 169 -21.22 -4.03 -8.36
N LYS A 170 -22.45 -4.22 -8.87
CA LYS A 170 -22.77 -3.95 -10.29
C LYS A 170 -22.62 -2.46 -10.65
N SER A 171 -22.58 -1.55 -9.67
CA SER A 171 -22.23 -0.14 -9.87
C SER A 171 -20.76 0.04 -10.28
N VAL A 172 -19.87 -0.89 -9.89
CA VAL A 172 -18.47 -0.84 -10.26
C VAL A 172 -18.32 -1.29 -11.71
N LYS A 173 -17.91 -0.36 -12.56
CA LYS A 173 -17.71 -0.57 -13.99
C LYS A 173 -16.26 -0.86 -14.34
N ALA A 174 -15.33 -0.27 -13.57
CA ALA A 174 -13.90 -0.56 -13.68
C ALA A 174 -13.28 -0.71 -12.29
N TRP A 175 -12.36 -1.67 -12.18
CA TRP A 175 -11.50 -1.88 -11.02
C TRP A 175 -10.07 -1.52 -11.39
N ILE A 176 -9.37 -0.83 -10.52
CA ILE A 176 -7.97 -0.49 -10.69
C ILE A 176 -7.18 -1.22 -9.61
N ALA A 177 -6.30 -2.11 -10.02
CA ALA A 177 -5.31 -2.75 -9.17
C ALA A 177 -3.97 -2.00 -9.28
N ILE A 178 -3.25 -1.81 -8.17
CA ILE A 178 -2.00 -1.05 -8.16
C ILE A 178 -0.77 -1.88 -8.56
N SER A 179 -0.95 -3.16 -8.88
CA SER A 179 0.08 -4.05 -9.43
C SER A 179 -0.58 -5.16 -10.26
N ASP A 180 0.19 -5.74 -11.18
CA ASP A 180 -0.26 -6.90 -11.96
C ASP A 180 -0.50 -8.09 -11.04
N PHE A 181 0.36 -8.26 -10.01
CA PHE A 181 0.17 -9.27 -8.98
C PHE A 181 -1.22 -9.18 -8.32
N MET A 182 -1.62 -7.98 -7.89
CA MET A 182 -2.94 -7.78 -7.26
C MET A 182 -4.07 -8.10 -8.24
N ARG A 183 -3.99 -7.61 -9.48
CA ARG A 183 -4.95 -7.91 -10.55
C ARG A 183 -5.10 -9.42 -10.74
N ASP A 184 -3.99 -10.12 -10.92
CA ASP A 184 -3.98 -11.54 -11.24
C ASP A 184 -4.54 -12.38 -10.08
N ARG A 185 -4.23 -12.04 -8.82
CA ARG A 185 -4.81 -12.71 -7.65
C ARG A 185 -6.32 -12.54 -7.58
N LEU A 186 -6.84 -11.36 -7.87
CA LEU A 186 -8.28 -11.10 -7.86
C LEU A 186 -9.01 -11.81 -9.01
N VAL A 187 -8.41 -11.86 -10.18
CA VAL A 187 -8.92 -12.61 -11.34
C VAL A 187 -8.92 -14.12 -11.06
N GLN A 188 -7.80 -14.67 -10.59
CA GLN A 188 -7.67 -16.09 -10.24
C GLN A 188 -8.67 -16.53 -9.16
N ALA A 189 -8.95 -15.65 -8.22
CA ALA A 189 -9.94 -15.91 -7.17
C ALA A 189 -11.40 -15.77 -7.66
N GLY A 190 -11.63 -15.41 -8.92
CA GLY A 190 -12.97 -15.21 -9.49
C GLY A 190 -13.74 -14.04 -8.88
N GLN A 191 -13.04 -13.09 -8.26
CA GLN A 191 -13.69 -11.95 -7.59
C GLN A 191 -14.10 -10.86 -8.58
N ILE A 192 -13.36 -10.71 -9.67
CA ILE A 192 -13.56 -9.65 -10.66
C ILE A 192 -13.41 -10.24 -12.05
N ASP A 193 -14.31 -9.83 -12.96
CA ASP A 193 -14.23 -10.12 -14.38
C ASP A 193 -12.90 -9.54 -14.96
N PRO A 194 -12.07 -10.34 -15.64
CA PRO A 194 -10.82 -9.86 -16.24
C PRO A 194 -11.00 -8.66 -17.17
N ALA A 195 -12.14 -8.54 -17.83
CA ALA A 195 -12.45 -7.40 -18.71
C ALA A 195 -12.70 -6.09 -17.97
N LYS A 196 -12.88 -6.12 -16.64
CA LYS A 196 -13.22 -4.95 -15.82
C LYS A 196 -12.11 -4.53 -14.88
N ILE A 197 -10.98 -5.22 -14.86
CA ILE A 197 -9.87 -4.89 -13.96
C ILE A 197 -8.63 -4.48 -14.76
N HIS A 198 -8.10 -3.33 -14.40
CA HIS A 198 -6.95 -2.71 -15.04
C HIS A 198 -5.82 -2.55 -14.03
N THR A 199 -4.58 -2.70 -14.47
CA THR A 199 -3.42 -2.35 -13.66
C THR A 199 -3.10 -0.88 -13.86
N LEU A 200 -3.09 -0.12 -12.77
CA LEU A 200 -2.62 1.27 -12.76
C LEU A 200 -1.85 1.52 -11.45
N ARG A 201 -0.53 1.43 -11.54
CA ARG A 201 0.37 1.69 -10.41
C ARG A 201 0.19 3.12 -9.92
N HIS A 202 0.51 3.38 -8.65
CA HIS A 202 0.50 4.77 -8.16
C HIS A 202 1.45 5.64 -8.95
N SER A 203 1.02 6.87 -9.25
CA SER A 203 1.92 7.91 -9.75
C SER A 203 2.92 8.33 -8.69
N TRP A 204 4.02 8.90 -9.12
CA TRP A 204 5.04 9.51 -8.26
C TRP A 204 5.48 10.86 -8.82
N ASP A 205 5.51 11.87 -7.96
CA ASP A 205 6.02 13.19 -8.30
C ASP A 205 7.54 13.17 -8.06
N ALA A 206 8.25 12.56 -9.01
CA ALA A 206 9.70 12.44 -8.92
C ALA A 206 10.38 13.80 -8.97
N MET A 207 11.48 13.95 -8.23
CA MET A 207 12.31 15.14 -8.31
C MET A 207 12.76 15.38 -9.76
N PRO A 208 12.85 16.64 -10.24
CA PRO A 208 13.24 16.96 -11.61
C PRO A 208 14.59 16.34 -12.02
N SER A 209 15.53 16.30 -11.08
CA SER A 209 16.82 15.62 -11.24
C SER A 209 17.11 14.74 -10.04
N ALA A 210 17.81 13.63 -10.25
CA ALA A 210 18.31 12.83 -9.13
C ALA A 210 19.29 13.69 -8.33
N PRO A 211 19.15 13.77 -7.00
CA PRO A 211 20.17 14.38 -6.18
C PRO A 211 21.48 13.58 -6.33
N ARG A 212 22.62 14.26 -6.14
CA ARG A 212 23.93 13.60 -6.14
C ARG A 212 23.89 12.43 -5.14
N SER A 213 24.01 11.21 -5.65
CA SER A 213 24.03 10.01 -4.82
C SER A 213 25.35 9.94 -4.05
N GLU A 214 25.27 9.70 -2.75
CA GLU A 214 26.39 9.44 -1.87
C GLU A 214 26.26 8.02 -1.30
N ASP A 215 27.35 7.39 -0.91
CA ASP A 215 27.36 6.09 -0.22
C ASP A 215 28.13 6.26 1.08
N ALA A 216 27.40 6.42 2.19
CA ALA A 216 27.98 6.54 3.52
C ALA A 216 28.15 5.15 4.20
N GLY A 217 27.97 4.06 3.46
CA GLY A 217 28.27 2.70 3.94
C GLY A 217 27.17 2.06 4.78
N TYR A 218 25.93 2.54 4.73
CA TYR A 218 24.83 1.94 5.49
C TYR A 218 23.64 1.53 4.61
N TYR A 219 22.91 0.52 5.06
CA TYR A 219 21.63 0.10 4.53
C TYR A 219 20.50 0.78 5.29
N LEU A 220 19.37 1.00 4.60
CA LEU A 220 18.25 1.73 5.18
C LEU A 220 16.96 0.91 5.07
N PHE A 221 16.27 0.73 6.19
CA PHE A 221 14.87 0.31 6.22
C PHE A 221 13.99 1.53 6.53
N LEU A 222 12.91 1.70 5.77
CA LEU A 222 11.89 2.71 6.04
C LEU A 222 10.50 2.07 6.03
N GLY A 223 9.78 2.19 7.14
CA GLY A 223 8.42 1.66 7.21
C GLY A 223 7.89 1.51 8.63
N ARG A 224 6.61 1.16 8.73
CA ARG A 224 6.01 0.82 10.02
C ARG A 224 6.69 -0.43 10.60
N LEU A 225 6.94 -0.43 11.90
CA LEU A 225 7.54 -1.58 12.60
C LEU A 225 6.42 -2.58 12.96
N VAL A 226 5.93 -3.30 11.94
CA VAL A 226 4.87 -4.30 12.04
C VAL A 226 5.34 -5.62 11.42
N PRO A 227 4.76 -6.77 11.83
CA PRO A 227 5.22 -8.10 11.38
C PRO A 227 5.29 -8.24 9.86
N GLU A 228 4.27 -7.76 9.15
CA GLU A 228 4.17 -7.89 7.69
C GLU A 228 5.29 -7.18 6.93
N LYS A 229 5.96 -6.19 7.52
CA LYS A 229 7.11 -5.49 6.92
C LYS A 229 8.45 -6.22 7.09
N GLY A 230 8.46 -7.37 7.79
CA GLY A 230 9.61 -8.25 7.86
C GLY A 230 10.77 -7.74 8.73
N ILE A 231 10.49 -6.84 9.69
CA ILE A 231 11.53 -6.27 10.55
C ILE A 231 12.30 -7.35 11.32
N ALA A 232 11.65 -8.41 11.79
CA ALA A 232 12.33 -9.51 12.49
C ALA A 232 13.34 -10.22 11.57
N VAL A 233 12.95 -10.53 10.33
CA VAL A 233 13.82 -11.12 9.31
C VAL A 233 15.04 -10.25 9.03
N LEU A 234 14.83 -8.93 8.94
CA LEU A 234 15.91 -7.97 8.75
C LEU A 234 16.91 -7.99 9.89
N LEU A 235 16.43 -7.96 11.14
CA LEU A 235 17.28 -7.97 12.32
C LEU A 235 18.06 -9.29 12.45
N ASP A 236 17.40 -10.43 12.18
CA ASP A 236 18.05 -11.75 12.17
C ASP A 236 19.14 -11.85 11.09
N ALA A 237 18.91 -11.27 9.90
CA ALA A 237 19.92 -11.19 8.85
C ALA A 237 21.14 -10.37 9.30
N TRP A 238 20.95 -9.26 10.04
CA TRP A 238 22.07 -8.45 10.55
C TRP A 238 22.84 -9.11 11.69
N ASP A 239 22.17 -9.92 12.50
CA ASP A 239 22.88 -10.75 13.50
C ASP A 239 23.74 -11.82 12.84
N ALA A 240 23.22 -12.46 11.78
CA ALA A 240 23.98 -13.44 11.00
C ALA A 240 25.16 -12.78 10.24
N LEU A 241 24.95 -11.58 9.65
CA LEU A 241 26.02 -10.80 9.03
C LEU A 241 27.14 -10.48 10.03
N ARG A 242 26.78 -10.05 11.24
CA ARG A 242 27.75 -9.78 12.31
C ARG A 242 28.53 -11.03 12.70
N ALA A 243 27.87 -12.16 12.84
CA ALA A 243 28.54 -13.43 13.14
C ALA A 243 29.54 -13.84 12.05
N GLN A 244 29.23 -13.55 10.78
CA GLN A 244 30.07 -13.90 9.63
C GLN A 244 31.19 -12.89 9.36
N LEU A 245 30.92 -11.58 9.45
CA LEU A 245 31.82 -10.52 9.01
C LEU A 245 32.54 -9.81 10.16
N GLY A 246 32.09 -9.98 11.42
CA GLY A 246 32.67 -9.33 12.59
C GLY A 246 32.64 -7.80 12.45
N ASN A 247 33.83 -7.18 12.53
CA ASN A 247 33.98 -5.72 12.42
C ASN A 247 33.81 -5.13 11.02
N LYS A 248 33.62 -5.98 9.99
CA LYS A 248 33.31 -5.56 8.61
C LYS A 248 31.82 -5.53 8.31
N THR A 249 30.97 -5.77 9.32
CA THR A 249 29.52 -5.73 9.16
C THR A 249 29.06 -4.32 8.75
N PRO A 250 28.28 -4.15 7.68
CA PRO A 250 27.76 -2.84 7.31
C PRO A 250 26.72 -2.35 8.31
N GLN A 251 26.60 -1.03 8.44
CA GLN A 251 25.57 -0.41 9.27
C GLN A 251 24.17 -0.61 8.68
N LEU A 252 23.18 -0.87 9.54
CA LEU A 252 21.75 -0.83 9.24
C LEU A 252 21.11 0.33 10.00
N LEU A 253 20.42 1.21 9.31
CA LEU A 253 19.57 2.22 9.91
C LEU A 253 18.09 1.86 9.72
N VAL A 254 17.35 1.80 10.82
CA VAL A 254 15.92 1.46 10.84
C VAL A 254 15.14 2.74 11.11
N GLY A 255 14.40 3.22 10.11
CA GLY A 255 13.49 4.37 10.22
C GLY A 255 12.04 3.92 10.27
N GLY A 256 11.33 4.32 11.33
CA GLY A 256 9.93 4.04 11.54
C GLY A 256 9.57 3.71 12.99
N GLU A 257 8.28 3.61 13.25
CA GLU A 257 7.68 3.28 14.53
C GLU A 257 6.62 2.18 14.38
N GLY A 258 6.27 1.53 15.49
CA GLY A 258 5.22 0.53 15.51
C GLY A 258 5.34 -0.49 16.64
N PRO A 259 4.43 -1.47 16.69
CA PRO A 259 4.38 -2.47 17.77
C PRO A 259 5.68 -3.27 17.97
N LEU A 260 6.53 -3.38 16.94
CA LEU A 260 7.82 -4.10 17.02
C LEU A 260 9.02 -3.20 17.37
N GLU A 261 8.78 -1.97 17.83
CA GLU A 261 9.87 -1.08 18.24
C GLU A 261 10.70 -1.67 19.39
N SER A 262 10.05 -2.34 20.36
CA SER A 262 10.75 -3.01 21.45
C SER A 262 11.73 -4.09 20.96
N LEU A 263 11.42 -4.80 19.88
CA LEU A 263 12.30 -5.78 19.24
C LEU A 263 13.54 -5.08 18.64
N VAL A 264 13.36 -3.94 17.98
CA VAL A 264 14.47 -3.14 17.45
C VAL A 264 15.36 -2.67 18.60
N GLN A 265 14.78 -2.11 19.66
CA GLN A 265 15.53 -1.64 20.84
C GLN A 265 16.31 -2.77 21.52
N GLN A 266 15.77 -3.97 21.58
CA GLN A 266 16.49 -5.14 22.10
C GLN A 266 17.72 -5.46 21.25
N ARG A 267 17.60 -5.44 19.91
CA ARG A 267 18.71 -5.75 18.99
C ARG A 267 19.80 -4.67 19.02
N LEU A 268 19.46 -3.40 19.20
CA LEU A 268 20.43 -2.33 19.35
C LEU A 268 21.41 -2.58 20.53
N ARG A 269 20.93 -3.19 21.62
CA ARG A 269 21.76 -3.49 22.78
C ARG A 269 22.79 -4.60 22.52
N THR A 270 22.50 -5.49 21.58
CA THR A 270 23.31 -6.67 21.30
C THR A 270 24.10 -6.56 20.01
N ASN A 271 23.68 -5.72 19.06
CA ASN A 271 24.30 -5.56 17.75
C ASN A 271 24.63 -4.09 17.47
N PRO A 272 25.90 -3.65 17.58
CA PRO A 272 26.31 -2.25 17.42
C PRO A 272 26.20 -1.75 15.97
N TYR A 273 25.93 -2.64 15.01
CA TYR A 273 25.74 -2.30 13.59
C TYR A 273 24.28 -2.01 13.22
N ILE A 274 23.38 -1.95 14.20
CA ILE A 274 21.99 -1.57 14.01
C ILE A 274 21.75 -0.23 14.69
N GLY A 275 21.16 0.73 13.97
CA GLY A 275 20.71 2.02 14.48
C GLY A 275 19.20 2.20 14.29
N HIS A 276 18.54 2.89 15.22
CA HIS A 276 17.13 3.23 15.12
C HIS A 276 16.95 4.74 15.05
N LEU A 277 16.24 5.22 14.03
CA LEU A 277 16.03 6.65 13.76
C LEU A 277 14.68 7.17 14.27
N GLY A 278 13.80 6.26 14.77
CA GLY A 278 12.41 6.61 15.01
C GLY A 278 11.67 6.98 13.73
N GLN A 279 10.58 7.71 13.86
CA GLN A 279 9.85 8.22 12.69
C GLN A 279 10.61 9.40 12.09
N ILE A 280 11.07 9.25 10.86
CA ILE A 280 11.75 10.32 10.11
C ILE A 280 10.89 10.79 8.93
N GLY A 281 11.00 12.08 8.62
CA GLY A 281 10.29 12.72 7.51
C GLY A 281 11.04 13.94 6.97
N GLY A 282 10.49 14.58 5.95
CA GLY A 282 11.07 15.80 5.37
C GLY A 282 12.53 15.64 4.99
N GLU A 283 13.33 16.67 5.29
CA GLU A 283 14.75 16.73 4.92
C GLU A 283 15.60 15.61 5.54
N THR A 284 15.34 15.24 6.81
CA THR A 284 16.06 14.13 7.47
C THR A 284 15.88 12.82 6.70
N LYS A 285 14.67 12.51 6.24
CA LYS A 285 14.42 11.33 5.42
C LYS A 285 15.13 11.43 4.06
N HIS A 286 15.09 12.59 3.43
CA HIS A 286 15.76 12.83 2.14
C HIS A 286 17.27 12.65 2.27
N GLU A 287 17.87 13.23 3.30
CA GLU A 287 19.31 13.08 3.55
C GLU A 287 19.70 11.63 3.81
N THR A 288 18.90 10.91 4.61
CA THR A 288 19.14 9.49 4.90
C THR A 288 19.00 8.63 3.63
N LEU A 289 18.00 8.88 2.78
CA LEU A 289 17.88 8.20 1.48
C LEU A 289 19.05 8.54 0.55
N ARG A 290 19.45 9.79 0.46
CA ARG A 290 20.54 10.25 -0.40
C ARG A 290 21.88 9.59 -0.07
N LYS A 291 22.13 9.29 1.21
CA LYS A 291 23.39 8.75 1.69
C LYS A 291 23.41 7.23 1.88
N CYS A 292 22.28 6.54 1.84
CA CYS A 292 22.29 5.09 2.02
C CYS A 292 22.97 4.39 0.84
N ARG A 293 23.53 3.19 1.08
CA ARG A 293 24.04 2.29 0.04
C ARG A 293 22.92 1.67 -0.74
N ALA A 294 21.93 1.14 -0.06
CA ALA A 294 20.70 0.60 -0.62
C ALA A 294 19.56 0.69 0.40
N LEU A 295 18.33 0.71 -0.11
CA LEU A 295 17.14 0.53 0.74
C LEU A 295 16.80 -0.96 0.82
N ILE A 296 16.32 -1.40 2.00
CA ILE A 296 15.85 -2.77 2.21
C ILE A 296 14.34 -2.78 2.46
N ALA A 297 13.61 -3.62 1.71
CA ALA A 297 12.18 -3.84 1.84
C ALA A 297 11.88 -5.34 2.05
N PRO A 298 12.08 -5.89 3.27
CA PRO A 298 12.06 -7.32 3.54
C PRO A 298 10.65 -7.86 3.82
N SER A 299 9.62 -7.29 3.19
CA SER A 299 8.20 -7.59 3.42
C SER A 299 7.88 -9.07 3.33
N VAL A 300 7.19 -9.62 4.34
CA VAL A 300 6.81 -11.06 4.40
C VAL A 300 5.37 -11.32 3.99
N TRP A 301 4.61 -10.29 3.67
CA TRP A 301 3.23 -10.35 3.18
C TRP A 301 3.17 -10.04 1.68
N TRP A 302 2.03 -10.25 1.07
CA TRP A 302 1.80 -9.80 -0.30
C TRP A 302 1.75 -8.27 -0.37
N GLU A 303 2.91 -7.64 -0.52
CA GLU A 303 3.01 -6.19 -0.63
C GLU A 303 2.23 -5.70 -1.86
N PRO A 304 1.23 -4.84 -1.73
CA PRO A 304 0.42 -4.42 -2.86
C PRO A 304 1.21 -3.74 -3.98
N LEU A 305 2.21 -2.91 -3.62
CA LEU A 305 3.05 -2.20 -4.60
C LEU A 305 4.48 -1.96 -4.10
N GLY A 306 4.65 -1.52 -2.84
CA GLY A 306 5.97 -1.20 -2.29
C GLY A 306 6.44 0.22 -2.60
N LEU A 307 5.66 1.25 -2.25
CA LEU A 307 6.01 2.67 -2.46
C LEU A 307 7.37 3.07 -1.90
N VAL A 308 7.90 2.34 -0.92
CA VAL A 308 9.23 2.59 -0.37
C VAL A 308 10.34 2.39 -1.42
N ALA A 309 10.13 1.51 -2.40
CA ALA A 309 11.05 1.37 -3.53
C ALA A 309 11.02 2.61 -4.44
N TYR A 310 9.84 3.25 -4.63
CA TYR A 310 9.75 4.51 -5.35
C TYR A 310 10.54 5.63 -4.66
N GLU A 311 10.47 5.66 -3.32
CA GLU A 311 11.24 6.60 -2.52
C GLU A 311 12.75 6.42 -2.73
N ALA A 312 13.24 5.17 -2.75
CA ALA A 312 14.65 4.89 -3.01
C ALA A 312 15.04 5.24 -4.46
N TYR A 313 14.21 4.88 -5.42
CA TYR A 313 14.46 5.16 -6.84
C TYR A 313 14.48 6.66 -7.15
N ASP A 314 13.69 7.47 -6.43
CA ASP A 314 13.74 8.92 -6.58
C ASP A 314 15.10 9.51 -6.20
N PHE A 315 15.83 8.85 -5.31
CA PHE A 315 17.21 9.15 -4.94
C PHE A 315 18.25 8.32 -5.72
N ALA A 316 17.85 7.64 -6.78
CA ALA A 316 18.71 6.75 -7.56
C ALA A 316 19.43 5.72 -6.68
N LYS A 317 18.71 5.10 -5.72
CA LYS A 317 19.24 4.08 -4.83
C LYS A 317 18.75 2.71 -5.23
N PRO A 318 19.63 1.69 -5.24
CA PRO A 318 19.22 0.30 -5.43
C PRO A 318 18.37 -0.19 -4.25
N VAL A 319 17.53 -1.20 -4.51
CA VAL A 319 16.64 -1.76 -3.50
C VAL A 319 16.88 -3.26 -3.34
N LEU A 320 17.10 -3.71 -2.09
CA LEU A 320 17.05 -5.12 -1.72
C LEU A 320 15.64 -5.44 -1.25
N ALA A 321 14.87 -6.20 -2.00
CA ALA A 321 13.47 -6.43 -1.69
C ALA A 321 13.11 -7.91 -1.58
N ALA A 322 12.13 -8.22 -0.75
CA ALA A 322 11.52 -9.54 -0.77
C ALA A 322 10.77 -9.75 -2.09
N ARG A 323 10.88 -10.94 -2.68
CA ARG A 323 10.13 -11.38 -3.86
C ARG A 323 8.64 -11.56 -3.49
N SER A 324 7.98 -10.49 -3.12
CA SER A 324 6.64 -10.52 -2.53
C SER A 324 5.70 -9.48 -3.14
N GLY A 325 4.61 -9.98 -3.73
CA GLY A 325 3.57 -9.13 -4.30
C GLY A 325 4.08 -8.15 -5.36
N GLY A 326 3.61 -6.93 -5.33
CA GLY A 326 4.00 -5.85 -6.23
C GLY A 326 5.45 -5.37 -6.08
N LEU A 327 6.14 -5.69 -4.97
CA LEU A 327 7.58 -5.44 -4.85
C LEU A 327 8.39 -6.19 -5.90
N ALA A 328 7.99 -7.44 -6.22
CA ALA A 328 8.67 -8.26 -7.24
C ALA A 328 8.49 -7.72 -8.67
N GLU A 329 7.52 -6.81 -8.89
CA GLU A 329 7.33 -6.10 -10.15
C GLU A 329 8.08 -4.77 -10.18
N THR A 330 8.16 -4.11 -9.03
CA THR A 330 8.82 -2.81 -8.87
C THR A 330 10.34 -2.96 -8.89
N VAL A 331 10.87 -4.00 -8.22
CA VAL A 331 12.30 -4.28 -8.17
C VAL A 331 12.66 -5.34 -9.19
N GLN A 332 13.44 -4.95 -10.19
CA GLN A 332 13.98 -5.85 -11.21
C GLN A 332 15.30 -6.44 -10.71
N HIS A 333 15.32 -7.77 -10.50
CA HIS A 333 16.47 -8.48 -9.95
C HIS A 333 17.72 -8.27 -10.83
N GLU A 334 18.85 -7.93 -10.19
CA GLU A 334 20.15 -7.62 -10.80
C GLU A 334 20.18 -6.37 -11.70
N ILE A 335 19.04 -5.69 -11.89
CA ILE A 335 18.95 -4.48 -12.71
C ILE A 335 18.75 -3.24 -11.83
N THR A 336 17.72 -3.25 -11.00
CA THR A 336 17.40 -2.10 -10.12
C THR A 336 17.69 -2.39 -8.64
N GLY A 337 18.15 -3.61 -8.35
CA GLY A 337 18.45 -4.13 -7.02
C GLY A 337 18.43 -5.65 -7.00
N LEU A 338 18.22 -6.24 -5.82
CA LEU A 338 18.20 -7.69 -5.64
C LEU A 338 16.88 -8.14 -5.01
N LEU A 339 16.48 -9.37 -5.30
CA LEU A 339 15.24 -9.98 -4.78
C LEU A 339 15.57 -11.25 -3.99
N HIS A 340 15.23 -11.25 -2.70
CA HIS A 340 15.37 -12.39 -1.79
C HIS A 340 14.02 -13.07 -1.50
N GLU A 341 14.08 -14.29 -0.97
CA GLU A 341 12.89 -15.03 -0.58
C GLU A 341 12.25 -14.41 0.67
N PRO A 342 10.92 -14.16 0.64
CA PRO A 342 10.21 -13.58 1.79
C PRO A 342 10.32 -14.46 3.04
N GLY A 343 10.61 -13.84 4.19
CA GLY A 343 10.72 -14.53 5.47
C GLY A 343 12.04 -15.28 5.70
N HIS A 344 12.99 -15.24 4.78
CA HIS A 344 14.25 -15.96 4.88
C HIS A 344 15.44 -15.02 5.11
N ALA A 345 15.90 -14.91 6.37
CA ALA A 345 17.01 -14.05 6.77
C ALA A 345 18.32 -14.37 6.03
N GLU A 346 18.60 -15.66 5.79
CA GLU A 346 19.79 -16.08 5.03
C GLU A 346 19.73 -15.65 3.55
N SER A 347 18.53 -15.59 2.95
CA SER A 347 18.39 -15.10 1.58
C SER A 347 18.67 -13.60 1.50
N LEU A 348 18.18 -12.82 2.46
CA LEU A 348 18.49 -11.40 2.58
C LEU A 348 19.99 -11.18 2.88
N LEU A 349 20.58 -11.99 3.74
CA LEU A 349 22.03 -11.96 4.02
C LEU A 349 22.82 -12.11 2.72
N ARG A 350 22.49 -13.10 1.88
CA ARG A 350 23.17 -13.29 0.57
C ARG A 350 23.06 -12.06 -0.31
N ASP A 351 21.86 -11.42 -0.36
CA ASP A 351 21.69 -10.19 -1.14
C ASP A 351 22.57 -9.06 -0.63
N VAL A 352 22.70 -8.90 0.71
CA VAL A 352 23.60 -7.91 1.28
C VAL A 352 25.06 -8.21 0.94
N LEU A 353 25.51 -9.46 1.07
CA LEU A 353 26.87 -9.86 0.69
C LEU A 353 27.14 -9.64 -0.81
N THR A 354 26.18 -9.94 -1.66
CA THR A 354 26.26 -9.66 -3.11
C THR A 354 26.41 -8.16 -3.35
N MET A 355 25.55 -7.33 -2.73
CA MET A 355 25.62 -5.87 -2.87
C MET A 355 26.96 -5.29 -2.36
N GLU A 356 27.52 -5.85 -1.27
CA GLU A 356 28.85 -5.48 -0.74
C GLU A 356 29.97 -5.80 -1.72
N SER A 357 29.85 -6.93 -2.45
CA SER A 357 30.85 -7.36 -3.42
C SER A 357 30.83 -6.56 -4.73
N LEU A 358 29.72 -5.89 -5.06
CA LEU A 358 29.60 -5.09 -6.27
C LEU A 358 30.49 -3.83 -6.21
N PRO A 359 31.22 -3.50 -7.28
CA PRO A 359 31.90 -2.22 -7.40
C PRO A 359 30.93 -1.04 -7.29
N MET A 360 31.39 0.08 -6.73
CA MET A 360 30.56 1.28 -6.57
C MET A 360 29.87 1.73 -7.87
N PRO A 361 30.53 1.75 -9.05
CA PRO A 361 29.86 2.12 -10.30
C PRO A 361 28.64 1.24 -10.61
N VAL A 362 28.73 -0.08 -10.39
CA VAL A 362 27.63 -1.02 -10.66
C VAL A 362 26.45 -0.73 -9.71
N ARG A 363 26.70 -0.44 -8.43
CA ARG A 363 25.64 -0.04 -7.50
C ARG A 363 24.95 1.26 -7.93
N VAL A 364 25.71 2.23 -8.44
CA VAL A 364 25.18 3.49 -8.97
C VAL A 364 24.33 3.24 -10.21
N GLU A 365 24.76 2.36 -11.11
CA GLU A 365 24.00 1.96 -12.30
C GLU A 365 22.66 1.30 -11.92
N CYS A 366 22.65 0.39 -10.93
CA CYS A 366 21.42 -0.20 -10.42
C CYS A 366 20.43 0.87 -9.90
N GLY A 367 20.92 1.84 -9.14
CA GLY A 367 20.09 2.93 -8.65
C GLY A 367 19.56 3.84 -9.76
N ALA A 368 20.40 4.14 -10.75
CA ALA A 368 20.01 4.92 -11.93
C ALA A 368 18.93 4.19 -12.75
N ALA A 369 19.09 2.86 -12.96
CA ALA A 369 18.09 2.04 -13.62
C ALA A 369 16.75 2.04 -12.87
N GLY A 370 16.77 1.99 -11.52
CA GLY A 370 15.58 2.15 -10.68
C GLY A 370 14.88 3.49 -10.91
N ARG A 371 15.63 4.58 -10.96
CA ARG A 371 15.07 5.90 -11.26
C ARG A 371 14.47 5.97 -12.67
N GLN A 372 15.12 5.41 -13.67
CA GLN A 372 14.56 5.35 -15.02
C GLN A 372 13.26 4.55 -15.05
N TRP A 373 13.20 3.44 -14.33
CA TRP A 373 11.96 2.67 -14.16
C TRP A 373 10.86 3.53 -13.53
N LEU A 374 11.16 4.27 -12.45
CA LEU A 374 10.20 5.14 -11.77
C LEU A 374 9.63 6.21 -12.71
N LEU A 375 10.48 6.89 -13.47
CA LEU A 375 10.08 7.93 -14.41
C LEU A 375 9.23 7.39 -15.57
N ARG A 376 9.49 6.17 -16.01
CA ARG A 376 8.72 5.52 -17.09
C ARG A 376 7.38 4.99 -16.60
N GLU A 377 7.36 4.27 -15.47
CA GLU A 377 6.18 3.51 -15.03
C GLU A 377 5.26 4.29 -14.10
N ALA A 378 5.77 5.29 -13.38
CA ALA A 378 5.04 6.01 -12.35
C ALA A 378 4.94 7.52 -12.57
N SER A 379 5.37 8.06 -13.73
CA SER A 379 5.22 9.49 -14.00
C SER A 379 3.76 9.92 -14.02
N ALA A 380 3.48 11.15 -13.58
CA ALA A 380 2.13 11.72 -13.59
C ALA A 380 1.50 11.72 -14.99
N ALA A 381 2.30 11.98 -16.03
CA ALA A 381 1.83 11.98 -17.42
C ALA A 381 1.39 10.58 -17.87
N ALA A 382 2.22 9.56 -17.67
CA ALA A 382 1.88 8.18 -18.01
C ALA A 382 0.65 7.69 -17.23
N TRP A 383 0.59 8.05 -15.93
CA TRP A 383 -0.56 7.70 -15.08
C TRP A 383 -1.86 8.34 -15.58
N LYS A 384 -1.84 9.63 -15.92
CA LYS A 384 -3.02 10.34 -16.44
C LYS A 384 -3.51 9.72 -17.74
N THR A 385 -2.62 9.45 -18.70
CA THR A 385 -2.99 8.79 -19.96
C THR A 385 -3.71 7.46 -19.72
N ARG A 386 -3.14 6.59 -18.89
CA ARG A 386 -3.74 5.28 -18.58
C ARG A 386 -5.07 5.40 -17.81
N PHE A 387 -5.20 6.40 -16.92
CA PHE A 387 -6.45 6.65 -16.23
C PHE A 387 -7.56 7.11 -17.18
N GLU A 388 -7.26 7.97 -18.15
CA GLU A 388 -8.21 8.39 -19.18
C GLU A 388 -8.72 7.21 -20.02
N GLU A 389 -7.83 6.30 -20.41
CA GLU A 389 -8.21 5.06 -21.11
C GLU A 389 -9.23 4.25 -20.29
N ILE A 390 -8.99 4.11 -18.97
CA ILE A 390 -9.92 3.41 -18.07
C ILE A 390 -11.23 4.19 -17.93
N LEU A 391 -11.17 5.51 -17.77
CA LEU A 391 -12.35 6.36 -17.65
C LEU A 391 -13.25 6.26 -18.89
N ASP A 392 -12.67 6.15 -20.08
CA ASP A 392 -13.42 6.01 -21.32
C ASP A 392 -14.18 4.67 -21.41
N THR A 393 -13.68 3.61 -20.76
CA THR A 393 -14.40 2.31 -20.71
C THR A 393 -15.68 2.35 -19.87
N VAL A 394 -15.87 3.37 -19.04
CA VAL A 394 -17.00 3.46 -18.09
C VAL A 394 -18.04 4.54 -18.49
N LYS A 395 -17.74 5.34 -19.51
CA LYS A 395 -18.67 6.32 -20.08
C LYS A 395 -19.72 5.60 -20.93
#